data_c2a59082a9fc349b6115e046a34cb413
#
_entry.id   c2a59082a9fc349b6115e046a34cb413
#
_cell.length_a   1.000
_cell.length_b   1.000
_cell.length_c   1.000
_cell.angle_alpha   90.00
_cell.angle_beta   90.00
_cell.angle_gamma   90.00
#
_symmetry.space_group_name_H-M   'P 1'
#
loop_
_entity.id
_entity.type
_entity.pdbx_description
1 polymer ?
#
loop_
_entity_poly.entity_id
_entity_poly.type
_entity_poly.pdbx_seq_one_letter_code
_entity_poly.pdbx_strand_id
1 'polypeptide(L)'
;SLNNLEPLKQAFQRERGTVRLVALLSPVCPMCRSGFADMQKVLKAIPDERLRAHIVWLPMFFGDSRKWAQTRSDEFSDKRVTYYWDGEKLTGKEWQKLLGTKREAWDVYLLYGASSQWDKELTKPDFWMHQLGGVTHAPQLDQEAFEAKVKVMLSQIKR
;
A
#
# COMPACT_ATOMS: atom_id res chain seq x y z
N SER A 1 -14.93 -2.10 -5.04
CA SER A 1 -15.27 -1.66 -3.67
C SER A 1 -15.06 -2.80 -2.67
N LEU A 2 -14.54 -2.46 -1.50
CA LEU A 2 -14.37 -3.41 -0.40
C LEU A 2 -15.58 -3.35 0.54
N ASN A 3 -16.33 -4.43 0.63
CA ASN A 3 -17.37 -4.60 1.64
C ASN A 3 -16.82 -5.28 2.90
N ASN A 4 -15.69 -5.95 2.76
CA ASN A 4 -14.91 -6.57 3.83
C ASN A 4 -13.46 -6.72 3.35
N LEU A 5 -12.58 -7.24 4.18
CA LEU A 5 -11.15 -7.40 3.84
C LEU A 5 -10.84 -8.67 3.07
N GLU A 6 -11.80 -9.53 2.84
CA GLU A 6 -11.58 -10.84 2.22
C GLU A 6 -10.95 -10.76 0.82
N PRO A 7 -11.40 -9.86 -0.09
CA PRO A 7 -10.76 -9.77 -1.41
C PRO A 7 -9.27 -9.44 -1.34
N LEU A 8 -8.89 -8.53 -0.44
CA LEU A 8 -7.48 -8.16 -0.23
C LEU A 8 -6.69 -9.32 0.38
N LYS A 9 -7.27 -9.98 1.36
CA LYS A 9 -6.66 -11.16 2.00
C LYS A 9 -6.42 -12.28 0.99
N GLN A 10 -7.39 -12.57 0.14
CA GLN A 10 -7.26 -13.60 -0.89
C GLN A 10 -6.16 -13.25 -1.89
N ALA A 11 -6.09 -12.00 -2.33
CA ALA A 11 -5.03 -11.55 -3.22
C ALA A 11 -3.65 -11.71 -2.56
N PHE A 12 -3.56 -11.33 -1.29
CA PHE A 12 -2.33 -11.46 -0.51
C PHE A 12 -1.88 -12.92 -0.42
N GLN A 13 -2.81 -13.85 -0.23
CA GLN A 13 -2.53 -15.28 -0.16
C GLN A 13 -2.12 -15.85 -1.54
N ARG A 14 -2.79 -15.45 -2.61
CA ARG A 14 -2.43 -15.88 -3.97
C ARG A 14 -1.03 -15.43 -4.37
N GLU A 15 -0.59 -14.30 -3.86
CA GLU A 15 0.71 -13.71 -4.17
C GLU A 15 1.80 -14.12 -3.17
N ARG A 16 1.58 -15.19 -2.43
CA ARG A 16 2.56 -15.76 -1.51
C ARG A 16 3.85 -16.05 -2.29
N GLY A 17 4.98 -15.70 -1.69
CA GLY A 17 6.27 -15.83 -2.35
C GLY A 17 6.69 -14.62 -3.15
N THR A 18 5.89 -13.56 -3.17
CA THR A 18 6.23 -12.28 -3.80
C THR A 18 6.37 -11.19 -2.74
N VAL A 19 7.08 -10.12 -3.09
CA VAL A 19 7.09 -8.89 -2.28
C VAL A 19 5.80 -8.13 -2.59
N ARG A 20 5.06 -7.76 -1.53
CA ARG A 20 3.78 -7.07 -1.68
C ARG A 20 3.85 -5.69 -1.07
N LEU A 21 3.61 -4.70 -1.92
CA LEU A 21 3.49 -3.31 -1.55
C LEU A 21 2.01 -3.01 -1.33
N VAL A 22 1.67 -2.39 -0.20
CA VAL A 22 0.30 -1.91 0.06
C VAL A 22 0.37 -0.43 0.36
N ALA A 23 -0.38 0.38 -0.36
CA ALA A 23 -0.48 1.81 -0.09
C ALA A 23 -1.93 2.16 0.20
N LEU A 24 -2.15 2.87 1.32
CA LEU A 24 -3.48 3.35 1.72
C LEU A 24 -3.49 4.85 1.48
N LEU A 25 -4.33 5.30 0.54
CA LEU A 25 -4.25 6.66 0.00
C LEU A 25 -5.62 7.32 -0.11
N SER A 26 -5.62 8.64 -0.03
CA SER A 26 -6.77 9.48 -0.40
C SER A 26 -6.61 9.93 -1.85
N PRO A 27 -7.64 9.80 -2.71
CA PRO A 27 -7.49 10.12 -4.13
C PRO A 27 -7.33 11.61 -4.46
N VAL A 28 -7.78 12.53 -3.59
CA VAL A 28 -7.68 13.97 -3.88
C VAL A 28 -6.66 14.69 -3.01
N CYS A 29 -6.14 14.08 -1.96
CA CYS A 29 -5.13 14.69 -1.11
C CYS A 29 -3.80 14.89 -1.87
N PRO A 30 -3.24 16.12 -1.92
CA PRO A 30 -1.99 16.36 -2.66
C PRO A 30 -0.82 15.50 -2.22
N MET A 31 -0.67 15.25 -0.92
CA MET A 31 0.41 14.42 -0.40
C MET A 31 0.26 12.97 -0.86
N CYS A 32 -0.95 12.42 -0.83
CA CYS A 32 -1.22 11.07 -1.32
C CYS A 32 -1.01 10.98 -2.84
N ARG A 33 -1.35 12.02 -3.58
CA ARG A 33 -1.10 12.05 -5.02
C ARG A 33 0.39 12.03 -5.32
N SER A 34 1.17 12.79 -4.56
CA SER A 34 2.63 12.78 -4.64
C SER A 34 3.20 11.41 -4.30
N GLY A 35 2.71 10.79 -3.23
CA GLY A 35 3.13 9.44 -2.83
C GLY A 35 2.77 8.38 -3.87
N PHE A 36 1.60 8.50 -4.49
CA PHE A 36 1.22 7.61 -5.58
C PHE A 36 2.17 7.74 -6.77
N ALA A 37 2.58 8.98 -7.10
CA ALA A 37 3.57 9.20 -8.14
C ALA A 37 4.92 8.55 -7.79
N ASP A 38 5.32 8.59 -6.52
CA ASP A 38 6.53 7.93 -6.06
C ASP A 38 6.44 6.40 -6.20
N MET A 39 5.28 5.81 -5.89
CA MET A 39 5.07 4.37 -6.06
C MET A 39 5.10 3.96 -7.54
N GLN A 40 4.59 4.81 -8.42
CA GLN A 40 4.70 4.59 -9.87
C GLN A 40 6.17 4.54 -10.31
N LYS A 41 7.00 5.45 -9.78
CA LYS A 41 8.44 5.46 -10.08
C LYS A 41 9.12 4.18 -9.61
N VAL A 42 8.79 3.72 -8.41
CA VAL A 42 9.34 2.46 -7.86
C VAL A 42 8.97 1.28 -8.78
N LEU A 43 7.70 1.18 -9.15
CA LEU A 43 7.22 0.09 -10.00
C LEU A 43 7.83 0.11 -11.39
N LYS A 44 8.01 1.30 -11.97
CA LYS A 44 8.66 1.46 -13.28
C LYS A 44 10.15 1.11 -13.22
N ALA A 45 10.82 1.47 -12.12
CA ALA A 45 12.24 1.21 -11.94
C ALA A 45 12.53 -0.26 -11.67
N ILE A 46 11.56 -1.01 -11.17
CA ILE A 46 11.70 -2.43 -10.80
C ILE A 46 10.68 -3.26 -11.59
N PRO A 47 10.99 -3.62 -12.86
CA PRO A 47 10.06 -4.39 -13.69
C PRO A 47 10.12 -5.89 -13.36
N ASP A 48 10.01 -6.25 -12.09
CA ASP A 48 10.07 -7.63 -11.60
C ASP A 48 8.66 -8.10 -11.27
N GLU A 49 8.24 -9.23 -11.83
CA GLU A 49 6.91 -9.79 -11.60
C GLU A 49 6.72 -10.30 -10.17
N ARG A 50 7.80 -10.48 -9.42
CA ARG A 50 7.75 -10.87 -8.01
C ARG A 50 7.45 -9.69 -7.08
N LEU A 51 7.27 -8.48 -7.63
CA LEU A 51 6.76 -7.32 -6.92
C LEU A 51 5.29 -7.14 -7.30
N ARG A 52 4.41 -7.13 -6.30
CA ARG A 52 2.97 -6.92 -6.45
C ARG A 52 2.56 -5.71 -5.63
N ALA A 53 1.58 -4.98 -6.09
CA ALA A 53 1.12 -3.77 -5.41
C ALA A 53 -0.39 -3.74 -5.27
N HIS A 54 -0.84 -3.27 -4.12
CA HIS A 54 -2.24 -3.06 -3.80
C HIS A 54 -2.41 -1.61 -3.39
N ILE A 55 -3.10 -0.86 -4.21
CA ILE A 55 -3.41 0.55 -3.94
C ILE A 55 -4.85 0.63 -3.47
N VAL A 56 -5.03 1.04 -2.23
CA VAL A 56 -6.36 1.14 -1.60
C VAL A 56 -6.68 2.62 -1.40
N TRP A 57 -7.77 3.06 -2.01
CA TRP A 57 -8.26 4.43 -1.89
C TRP A 57 -9.30 4.53 -0.79
N LEU A 58 -9.11 5.48 0.14
CA LEU A 58 -10.03 5.71 1.27
C LEU A 58 -10.51 7.17 1.27
N PRO A 59 -11.75 7.43 1.74
CA PRO A 59 -12.30 8.79 1.82
C PRO A 59 -11.80 9.52 3.07
N MET A 60 -10.50 9.85 3.13
CA MET A 60 -9.87 10.50 4.28
C MET A 60 -9.78 12.02 4.14
N PHE A 61 -9.93 12.54 2.94
CA PHE A 61 -9.79 13.97 2.64
C PHE A 61 -11.12 14.50 2.07
N PHE A 62 -11.43 15.76 2.37
CA PHE A 62 -12.65 16.37 1.88
C PHE A 62 -12.72 16.33 0.34
N GLY A 63 -13.84 15.86 -0.17
CA GLY A 63 -14.04 15.72 -1.62
C GLY A 63 -13.68 14.35 -2.18
N ASP A 64 -13.12 13.45 -1.37
CA ASP A 64 -12.84 12.09 -1.81
C ASP A 64 -14.12 11.36 -2.21
N SER A 65 -14.03 10.57 -3.26
CA SER A 65 -15.14 9.77 -3.76
C SER A 65 -14.62 8.56 -4.52
N ARG A 66 -15.50 7.58 -4.72
CA ARG A 66 -15.21 6.42 -5.57
C ARG A 66 -14.83 6.84 -7.00
N LYS A 67 -15.50 7.87 -7.52
CA LYS A 67 -15.21 8.42 -8.85
C LYS A 67 -13.77 8.94 -8.94
N TRP A 68 -13.33 9.69 -7.92
CA TRP A 68 -11.95 10.20 -7.88
C TRP A 68 -10.94 9.05 -7.74
N ALA A 69 -11.28 8.02 -6.96
CA ALA A 69 -10.43 6.83 -6.86
C ALA A 69 -10.25 6.17 -8.23
N GLN A 70 -11.31 6.05 -9.00
CA GLN A 70 -11.23 5.48 -10.35
C GLN A 70 -10.37 6.37 -11.26
N THR A 71 -10.56 7.68 -11.19
CA THR A 71 -9.77 8.64 -11.97
C THR A 71 -8.27 8.50 -11.66
N ARG A 72 -7.90 8.38 -10.39
CA ARG A 72 -6.49 8.18 -10.01
C ARG A 72 -5.97 6.84 -10.47
N SER A 73 -6.76 5.79 -10.31
CA SER A 73 -6.36 4.45 -10.76
C SER A 73 -6.08 4.40 -12.25
N ASP A 74 -6.86 5.13 -13.03
CA ASP A 74 -6.71 5.19 -14.49
C ASP A 74 -5.42 5.89 -14.93
N GLU A 75 -4.78 6.66 -14.05
CA GLU A 75 -3.53 7.37 -14.35
C GLU A 75 -2.33 6.42 -14.48
N PHE A 76 -2.41 5.23 -13.90
CA PHE A 76 -1.30 4.29 -13.93
C PHE A 76 -1.81 2.86 -14.09
N SER A 77 -1.47 2.25 -15.22
CA SER A 77 -1.83 0.86 -15.54
C SER A 77 -0.56 0.00 -15.49
N ASP A 78 -0.58 -1.01 -14.63
CA ASP A 78 0.49 -2.00 -14.52
C ASP A 78 -0.18 -3.30 -14.07
N LYS A 79 0.09 -4.41 -14.75
CA LYS A 79 -0.55 -5.71 -14.46
C LYS A 79 -0.26 -6.23 -13.06
N ARG A 80 0.77 -5.71 -12.38
CA ARG A 80 1.13 -6.09 -11.01
C ARG A 80 0.33 -5.33 -9.97
N VAL A 81 -0.43 -4.31 -10.38
CA VAL A 81 -1.16 -3.41 -9.47
C VAL A 81 -2.63 -3.75 -9.45
N THR A 82 -3.18 -3.89 -8.27
CA THR A 82 -4.62 -4.02 -8.03
C THR A 82 -5.10 -2.81 -7.26
N TYR A 83 -6.21 -2.22 -7.70
CA TYR A 83 -6.81 -1.04 -7.07
C TYR A 83 -8.09 -1.41 -6.34
N TYR A 84 -8.31 -0.76 -5.18
CA TYR A 84 -9.49 -0.96 -4.35
C TYR A 84 -10.09 0.39 -3.93
N TRP A 85 -11.40 0.42 -3.78
CA TRP A 85 -12.09 1.53 -3.10
C TRP A 85 -12.61 1.03 -1.77
N ASP A 86 -12.15 1.63 -0.69
CA ASP A 86 -12.50 1.28 0.68
C ASP A 86 -13.31 2.41 1.32
N GLY A 87 -14.59 2.51 0.93
CA GLY A 87 -15.46 3.59 1.37
C GLY A 87 -15.77 3.58 2.87
N GLU A 88 -15.63 2.44 3.54
CA GLU A 88 -15.88 2.30 4.97
C GLU A 88 -14.60 2.36 5.81
N LYS A 89 -13.47 2.61 5.19
CA LYS A 89 -12.15 2.72 5.85
C LYS A 89 -11.75 1.46 6.62
N LEU A 90 -12.13 0.30 6.14
CA LEU A 90 -11.83 -0.98 6.78
C LEU A 90 -10.33 -1.22 6.88
N THR A 91 -9.61 -0.95 5.80
CA THR A 91 -8.15 -1.08 5.76
C THR A 91 -7.48 -0.08 6.69
N GLY A 92 -7.95 1.16 6.71
CA GLY A 92 -7.44 2.19 7.62
C GLY A 92 -7.55 1.79 9.07
N LYS A 93 -8.68 1.20 9.46
CA LYS A 93 -8.92 0.71 10.82
C LYS A 93 -8.03 -0.47 11.16
N GLU A 94 -7.86 -1.41 10.22
CA GLU A 94 -7.02 -2.58 10.45
C GLU A 94 -5.55 -2.20 10.62
N TRP A 95 -5.01 -1.38 9.73
CA TRP A 95 -3.62 -0.95 9.82
C TRP A 95 -3.38 0.08 10.93
N GLN A 96 -4.39 0.80 11.38
CA GLN A 96 -4.27 1.65 12.57
C GLN A 96 -3.76 0.83 13.75
N LYS A 97 -4.32 -0.34 13.96
CA LYS A 97 -3.92 -1.24 15.05
C LYS A 97 -2.49 -1.73 14.87
N LEU A 98 -2.15 -2.14 13.65
CA LEU A 98 -0.85 -2.73 13.33
C LEU A 98 0.28 -1.69 13.36
N LEU A 99 0.01 -0.47 12.90
CA LEU A 99 1.03 0.56 12.77
C LEU A 99 1.11 1.50 13.99
N GLY A 100 0.11 1.44 14.87
CA GLY A 100 0.07 2.31 16.04
C GLY A 100 -0.21 3.77 15.71
N THR A 101 -1.02 4.04 14.69
CA THR A 101 -1.44 5.41 14.36
C THR A 101 -2.60 5.84 15.24
N LYS A 102 -2.76 7.16 15.43
CA LYS A 102 -3.82 7.71 16.30
C LYS A 102 -5.21 7.61 15.68
N ARG A 103 -5.28 7.61 14.36
CA ARG A 103 -6.52 7.52 13.57
C ARG A 103 -6.34 6.43 12.52
N GLU A 104 -7.37 6.22 11.71
CA GLU A 104 -7.29 5.29 10.59
C GLU A 104 -6.02 5.58 9.78
N ALA A 105 -5.29 4.52 9.45
CA ALA A 105 -4.05 4.65 8.68
C ALA A 105 -4.36 5.07 7.24
N TRP A 106 -3.66 6.07 6.76
CA TRP A 106 -3.70 6.55 5.38
C TRP A 106 -2.42 7.31 5.08
N ASP A 107 -2.11 7.51 3.83
CA ASP A 107 -0.83 8.08 3.37
C ASP A 107 0.34 7.27 3.95
N VAL A 108 0.18 5.96 3.93
CA VAL A 108 1.15 4.98 4.40
C VAL A 108 1.50 4.02 3.26
N TYR A 109 2.74 3.56 3.27
CA TYR A 109 3.36 2.76 2.21
C TYR A 109 4.04 1.57 2.86
N LEU A 110 3.47 0.38 2.66
CA LEU A 110 3.77 -0.82 3.43
C LEU A 110 4.44 -1.86 2.54
N LEU A 111 5.46 -2.54 3.07
CA LEU A 111 6.11 -3.64 2.37
C LEU A 111 6.02 -4.93 3.19
N TYR A 112 5.56 -5.97 2.53
CA TYR A 112 5.55 -7.32 3.06
C TYR A 112 6.47 -8.19 2.23
N GLY A 113 7.40 -8.89 2.90
CA GLY A 113 8.33 -9.80 2.25
C GLY A 113 7.65 -11.07 1.75
N ALA A 114 8.37 -11.83 0.96
CA ALA A 114 7.84 -13.03 0.31
C ALA A 114 7.30 -14.07 1.28
N SER A 115 7.89 -14.17 2.48
CA SER A 115 7.47 -15.14 3.50
C SER A 115 6.29 -14.68 4.35
N SER A 116 5.88 -13.41 4.25
CA SER A 116 4.73 -12.91 5.01
C SER A 116 3.44 -13.56 4.54
N GLN A 117 2.58 -13.89 5.50
CA GLN A 117 1.31 -14.55 5.25
C GLN A 117 0.17 -13.84 5.96
N TRP A 118 -1.00 -13.92 5.37
CA TRP A 118 -2.24 -13.45 5.98
C TRP A 118 -3.20 -14.64 6.05
N ASP A 119 -3.10 -15.44 7.10
CA ASP A 119 -3.96 -16.62 7.29
C ASP A 119 -5.20 -16.26 8.10
N LYS A 120 -5.09 -16.09 9.41
CA LYS A 120 -6.19 -15.64 10.27
C LYS A 120 -6.14 -14.13 10.50
N GLU A 121 -4.98 -13.66 10.92
CA GLU A 121 -4.75 -12.25 11.21
C GLU A 121 -3.65 -11.70 10.33
N LEU A 122 -3.79 -10.42 10.00
CA LEU A 122 -2.76 -9.68 9.30
C LEU A 122 -1.66 -9.30 10.28
N THR A 123 -0.42 -9.55 9.88
CA THR A 123 0.75 -9.16 10.67
C THR A 123 1.20 -7.74 10.29
N LYS A 124 2.10 -7.18 11.12
CA LYS A 124 2.75 -5.91 10.81
C LYS A 124 3.54 -6.04 9.51
N PRO A 125 3.65 -4.96 8.72
CA PRO A 125 4.54 -4.99 7.56
C PRO A 125 5.99 -5.16 8.01
N ASP A 126 6.80 -5.72 7.13
CA ASP A 126 8.24 -5.86 7.38
C ASP A 126 8.95 -4.51 7.34
N PHE A 127 8.39 -3.57 6.59
CA PHE A 127 8.90 -2.21 6.48
C PHE A 127 7.76 -1.27 6.06
N TRP A 128 7.79 -0.01 6.53
CA TRP A 128 6.81 0.97 6.06
C TRP A 128 7.32 2.40 6.21
N MET A 129 6.79 3.27 5.36
CA MET A 129 7.01 4.72 5.38
C MET A 129 5.67 5.43 5.33
N HIS A 130 5.66 6.72 5.61
CA HIS A 130 4.43 7.52 5.65
C HIS A 130 4.71 8.99 5.34
N GLN A 131 3.62 9.76 5.14
CA GLN A 131 3.67 11.21 5.01
C GLN A 131 2.77 11.88 6.06
N LEU A 132 2.69 11.27 7.25
CA LEU A 132 1.83 11.75 8.34
C LEU A 132 2.61 12.63 9.32
N GLY A 133 1.96 13.71 9.80
CA GLY A 133 2.50 14.49 10.90
C GLY A 133 2.35 13.73 12.22
N GLY A 134 3.34 13.90 13.13
CA GLY A 134 3.29 13.33 14.47
C GLY A 134 3.61 11.84 14.58
N VAL A 135 3.89 11.16 13.48
CA VAL A 135 4.35 9.77 13.50
C VAL A 135 5.88 9.78 13.51
N THR A 136 6.46 9.32 14.62
CA THR A 136 7.92 9.36 14.83
C THR A 136 8.56 7.97 14.89
N HIS A 137 7.76 6.91 14.94
CA HIS A 137 8.24 5.53 15.07
C HIS A 137 8.41 4.81 13.71
N ALA A 138 8.29 5.55 12.61
CA ALA A 138 8.56 5.08 11.27
C ALA A 138 9.04 6.26 10.41
N PRO A 139 9.84 6.01 9.36
CA PRO A 139 10.39 7.09 8.54
C PRO A 139 9.37 7.74 7.62
N GLN A 140 9.61 9.00 7.33
CA GLN A 140 8.89 9.72 6.29
C GLN A 140 9.19 9.09 4.92
N LEU A 141 8.22 9.17 4.01
CA LEU A 141 8.39 8.61 2.67
C LEU A 141 9.57 9.26 1.95
N ASP A 142 10.48 8.41 1.50
CA ASP A 142 11.61 8.75 0.64
C ASP A 142 11.60 7.72 -0.48
N GLN A 143 11.36 8.16 -1.71
CA GLN A 143 11.17 7.27 -2.85
C GLN A 143 12.41 6.42 -3.13
N GLU A 144 13.61 7.00 -3.05
CA GLU A 144 14.85 6.26 -3.31
C GLU A 144 15.11 5.20 -2.24
N ALA A 145 14.90 5.55 -0.96
CA ALA A 145 15.06 4.61 0.14
C ALA A 145 14.02 3.48 0.07
N PHE A 146 12.79 3.80 -0.30
CA PHE A 146 11.73 2.81 -0.48
C PHE A 146 12.07 1.83 -1.61
N GLU A 147 12.51 2.37 -2.75
CA GLU A 147 12.95 1.56 -3.90
C GLU A 147 14.09 0.63 -3.53
N ALA A 148 15.10 1.14 -2.80
CA ALA A 148 16.24 0.35 -2.34
C ALA A 148 15.78 -0.81 -1.43
N LYS A 149 14.81 -0.55 -0.56
CA LYS A 149 14.27 -1.57 0.33
C LYS A 149 13.54 -2.67 -0.44
N VAL A 150 12.76 -2.29 -1.46
CA VAL A 150 12.09 -3.27 -2.34
C VAL A 150 13.13 -4.17 -3.01
N LYS A 151 14.21 -3.60 -3.52
CA LYS A 151 15.29 -4.38 -4.17
C LYS A 151 15.93 -5.36 -3.20
N VAL A 152 16.20 -4.93 -1.97
CA VAL A 152 16.75 -5.81 -0.93
C VAL A 152 15.78 -6.97 -0.65
N MET A 153 14.50 -6.68 -0.48
CA MET A 153 13.50 -7.71 -0.19
C MET A 153 13.34 -8.70 -1.34
N LEU A 154 13.39 -8.23 -2.57
CA LEU A 154 13.38 -9.11 -3.75
C LEU A 154 14.61 -10.01 -3.79
N SER A 155 15.78 -9.48 -3.44
CA SER A 155 17.03 -10.26 -3.40
C SER A 155 17.01 -11.38 -2.35
N GLN A 156 16.15 -11.28 -1.37
CA GLN A 156 15.98 -12.27 -0.29
C GLN A 156 15.06 -13.43 -0.67
N ILE A 157 14.41 -13.36 -1.82
CA ILE A 157 13.54 -14.44 -2.27
C ILE A 157 14.41 -15.62 -2.70
N LYS A 158 14.19 -16.76 -2.08
CA LYS A 158 14.90 -18.00 -2.43
C LYS A 158 14.35 -18.56 -3.75
N ARG A 159 15.23 -18.97 -4.60
CA ARG A 159 14.89 -19.62 -5.87
C ARG A 159 14.66 -21.11 -5.67
#